data_4177915c73e5ca5a2eb9150ed4756b16
#
_entry.id   4177915c73e5ca5a2eb9150ed4756b16
#
_cell.length_a   1.000
_cell.length_b   1.000
_cell.length_c   1.000
_cell.angle_alpha   90.00
_cell.angle_beta   90.00
_cell.angle_gamma   90.00
#
_symmetry.space_group_name_H-M   'P 1'
#
loop_
_entity.id
_entity.type
_entity.pdbx_description
1 polymer ?
#
loop_
_entity_poly.entity_id
_entity_poly.type
_entity_poly.pdbx_seq_one_letter_code
_entity_poly.pdbx_strand_id
1 'polypeptide(L)'
;MRDGYFFDEHAQAIARRQYLQPGDGDILGMFRRVAREIAKAEREEERSKWEEEFFRLMAEKRFSPGGRILAGAGTVHGNRLNCFVQGATENPPESFAGITEVAKKLALVTKVGGGN
;
A
#
# COMPACT_ATOMS: atom_id res chain seq x y z
N MET A 1 -4.06 23.29 0.72
CA MET A 1 -2.80 22.52 0.60
C MET A 1 -1.90 23.19 -0.41
N ARG A 2 -0.60 22.85 -0.37
CA ARG A 2 0.36 23.40 -1.32
C ARG A 2 0.02 23.00 -2.77
N ASP A 3 0.49 23.77 -3.73
CA ASP A 3 0.42 23.50 -5.18
C ASP A 3 -1.00 23.43 -5.76
N GLY A 4 -1.97 24.08 -5.12
CA GLY A 4 -3.35 24.16 -5.62
C GLY A 4 -4.18 22.89 -5.49
N TYR A 5 -3.62 21.83 -4.91
CA TYR A 5 -4.36 20.61 -4.64
C TYR A 5 -5.12 20.71 -3.32
N PHE A 6 -6.38 20.26 -3.30
CA PHE A 6 -7.23 20.35 -2.13
C PHE A 6 -7.72 18.98 -1.66
N PHE A 7 -7.57 18.73 -0.36
CA PHE A 7 -8.16 17.60 0.34
C PHE A 7 -8.82 18.14 1.61
N ASP A 8 -10.05 17.75 1.87
CA ASP A 8 -10.81 18.25 3.02
C ASP A 8 -10.25 17.72 4.35
N GLU A 9 -10.73 18.27 5.45
CA GLU A 9 -10.27 17.89 6.79
C GLU A 9 -10.54 16.42 7.10
N HIS A 10 -11.64 15.86 6.60
CA HIS A 10 -11.99 14.46 6.81
C HIS A 10 -10.98 13.53 6.12
N ALA A 11 -10.64 13.80 4.86
CA ALA A 11 -9.63 13.04 4.13
C ALA A 11 -8.27 13.13 4.81
N GLN A 12 -7.88 14.32 5.26
CA GLN A 12 -6.61 14.52 5.97
C GLN A 12 -6.57 13.78 7.31
N ALA A 13 -7.69 13.75 8.05
CA ALA A 13 -7.79 13.02 9.31
C ALA A 13 -7.66 11.51 9.12
N ILE A 14 -8.31 10.95 8.10
CA ILE A 14 -8.21 9.53 7.77
C ILE A 14 -6.77 9.19 7.34
N ALA A 15 -6.17 10.02 6.51
CA ALA A 15 -4.79 9.82 6.06
C ALA A 15 -3.83 9.77 7.26
N ARG A 16 -3.92 10.73 8.17
CA ARG A 16 -3.08 10.76 9.37
C ARG A 16 -3.23 9.51 10.23
N ARG A 17 -4.45 9.01 10.37
CA ARG A 17 -4.73 7.88 11.24
C ARG A 17 -4.32 6.54 10.63
N GLN A 18 -4.42 6.37 9.31
CA GLN A 18 -4.31 5.06 8.67
C GLN A 18 -3.20 4.92 7.63
N TYR A 19 -2.74 6.00 7.01
CA TYR A 19 -1.92 5.91 5.80
C TYR A 19 -0.61 6.68 5.85
N LEU A 20 -0.53 7.79 6.58
CA LEU A 20 0.68 8.59 6.63
C LEU A 20 1.80 7.86 7.36
N GLN A 21 3.01 7.99 6.85
CA GLN A 21 4.23 7.52 7.47
C GLN A 21 5.03 8.69 8.04
N PRO A 22 5.93 8.43 9.00
CA PRO A 22 6.84 9.47 9.49
C PRO A 22 7.58 10.11 8.31
N GLY A 23 7.56 11.43 8.25
CA GLY A 23 8.19 12.19 7.17
C GLY A 23 7.26 12.59 6.04
N ASP A 24 6.06 12.02 5.92
CA ASP A 24 5.11 12.41 4.88
C ASP A 24 4.58 13.84 5.09
N GLY A 25 4.29 14.20 6.31
CA GLY A 25 3.74 15.52 6.67
C GLY A 25 2.25 15.65 6.35
N ASP A 26 1.85 15.41 5.12
CA ASP A 26 0.47 15.49 4.66
C ASP A 26 0.18 14.48 3.55
N ILE A 27 -1.04 14.52 2.99
CA ILE A 27 -1.46 13.63 1.89
C ILE A 27 -0.54 13.78 0.67
N LEU A 28 -0.12 14.99 0.33
CA LEU A 28 0.78 15.21 -0.82
C LEU A 28 2.15 14.57 -0.58
N GLY A 29 2.66 14.64 0.65
CA GLY A 29 3.90 13.95 1.02
C GLY A 29 3.76 12.43 0.91
N MET A 30 2.62 11.89 1.30
CA MET A 30 2.31 10.47 1.13
C MET A 30 2.30 10.08 -0.35
N PHE A 31 1.65 10.85 -1.20
CA PHE A 31 1.63 10.61 -2.64
C PHE A 31 3.03 10.69 -3.24
N ARG A 32 3.85 11.61 -2.77
CA ARG A 32 5.24 11.73 -3.22
C ARG A 32 6.07 10.49 -2.84
N ARG A 33 5.89 9.98 -1.63
CA ARG A 33 6.55 8.75 -1.19
C ARG A 33 6.15 7.56 -2.05
N VAL A 34 4.85 7.38 -2.28
CA VAL A 34 4.32 6.29 -3.11
C VAL A 34 4.83 6.41 -4.55
N ALA A 35 4.74 7.59 -5.15
CA ALA A 35 5.19 7.83 -6.52
C ALA A 35 6.68 7.51 -6.68
N ARG A 36 7.50 7.95 -5.73
CA ARG A 36 8.95 7.68 -5.74
C ARG A 36 9.25 6.20 -5.66
N GLU A 37 8.57 5.48 -4.78
CA GLU A 37 8.80 4.05 -4.60
C GLU A 37 8.40 3.25 -5.83
N ILE A 38 7.25 3.55 -6.42
CA ILE A 38 6.77 2.84 -7.60
C ILE A 38 7.64 3.17 -8.83
N ALA A 39 8.09 4.40 -8.96
CA ALA A 39 8.96 4.82 -10.06
C ALA A 39 10.32 4.10 -10.07
N LYS A 40 10.72 3.48 -8.96
CA LYS A 40 11.96 2.67 -8.93
C LYS A 40 11.94 1.48 -9.89
N ALA A 41 10.76 1.03 -10.30
CA ALA A 41 10.63 -0.02 -11.30
C ALA A 41 11.02 0.43 -12.71
N GLU A 42 11.05 1.73 -12.94
CA GLU A 42 11.44 2.31 -14.23
C GLU A 42 12.96 2.40 -14.37
N ARG A 43 13.43 2.61 -15.62
CA ARG A 43 14.85 2.86 -15.87
C ARG A 43 15.31 4.09 -15.10
N GLU A 44 16.53 4.07 -14.62
CA GLU A 44 17.06 5.13 -13.75
C GLU A 44 16.89 6.53 -14.37
N GLU A 45 17.15 6.68 -15.67
CA GLU A 45 17.02 7.94 -16.38
C GLU A 45 15.58 8.42 -16.53
N GLU A 46 14.59 7.54 -16.37
CA GLU A 46 13.16 7.86 -16.49
C GLU A 46 12.46 7.98 -15.13
N ARG A 47 13.09 7.60 -14.03
CA ARG A 47 12.46 7.57 -12.70
C ARG A 47 11.90 8.91 -12.27
N SER A 48 12.64 9.98 -12.49
CA SER A 48 12.19 11.32 -12.13
C SER A 48 10.93 11.73 -12.88
N LYS A 49 10.85 11.41 -14.16
CA LYS A 49 9.69 11.66 -15.00
C LYS A 49 8.47 10.89 -14.49
N TRP A 50 8.63 9.59 -14.23
CA TRP A 50 7.52 8.75 -13.78
C TRP A 50 7.10 9.07 -12.35
N GLU A 51 8.02 9.42 -11.47
CA GLU A 51 7.68 9.89 -10.12
C GLU A 51 6.75 11.11 -10.20
N GLU A 52 7.07 12.08 -11.04
CA GLU A 52 6.25 13.28 -11.19
C GLU A 52 4.88 12.97 -11.80
N GLU A 53 4.83 12.10 -12.81
CA GLU A 53 3.59 11.70 -13.44
C GLU A 53 2.67 10.94 -12.47
N PHE A 54 3.20 9.99 -11.73
CA PHE A 54 2.43 9.24 -10.72
C PHE A 54 1.93 10.15 -9.60
N PHE A 55 2.79 11.05 -9.13
CA PHE A 55 2.38 12.02 -8.11
C PHE A 55 1.21 12.87 -8.61
N ARG A 56 1.32 13.40 -9.82
CA ARG A 56 0.28 14.25 -10.40
C ARG A 56 -1.05 13.52 -10.56
N LEU A 57 -1.04 12.28 -11.02
CA LEU A 57 -2.25 11.47 -11.15
C LEU A 57 -3.00 11.33 -9.82
N MET A 58 -2.27 11.09 -8.72
CA MET A 58 -2.86 10.97 -7.38
C MET A 58 -3.32 12.32 -6.84
N ALA A 59 -2.50 13.35 -6.97
CA ALA A 59 -2.81 14.69 -6.46
C ALA A 59 -4.02 15.31 -7.16
N GLU A 60 -4.18 15.07 -8.45
CA GLU A 60 -5.31 15.52 -9.25
C GLU A 60 -6.57 14.64 -9.07
N LYS A 61 -6.50 13.62 -8.22
CA LYS A 61 -7.61 12.68 -7.96
C LYS A 61 -8.06 11.91 -9.20
N ARG A 62 -7.16 11.71 -10.15
CA ARG A 62 -7.41 10.93 -11.37
C ARG A 62 -7.19 9.45 -11.16
N PHE A 63 -6.38 9.09 -10.17
CA PHE A 63 -6.09 7.72 -9.78
C PHE A 63 -5.82 7.64 -8.27
N SER A 64 -6.34 6.60 -7.63
CA SER A 64 -6.03 6.30 -6.23
C SER A 64 -5.58 4.84 -6.12
N PRO A 65 -4.36 4.58 -5.67
CA PRO A 65 -3.93 3.20 -5.41
C PRO A 65 -4.67 2.63 -4.21
N GLY A 66 -4.59 1.31 -4.06
CA GLY A 66 -5.16 0.62 -2.91
C GLY A 66 -4.54 1.08 -1.59
N GLY A 67 -5.30 0.96 -0.50
CA GLY A 67 -4.87 1.42 0.83
C GLY A 67 -3.56 0.81 1.30
N ARG A 68 -3.29 -0.45 0.97
CA ARG A 68 -2.01 -1.10 1.32
C ARG A 68 -0.82 -0.46 0.62
N ILE A 69 -0.98 0.01 -0.61
CA ILE A 69 0.06 0.73 -1.34
C ILE A 69 0.30 2.10 -0.70
N LEU A 70 -0.77 2.83 -0.39
CA LEU A 70 -0.67 4.15 0.27
C LEU A 70 0.05 4.05 1.62
N ALA A 71 -0.28 3.04 2.43
CA ALA A 71 0.33 2.85 3.74
C ALA A 71 1.73 2.24 3.66
N GLY A 72 1.96 1.28 2.74
CA GLY A 72 3.13 0.40 2.76
C GLY A 72 4.24 0.73 1.77
N ALA A 73 3.97 1.46 0.69
CA ALA A 73 5.01 1.75 -0.30
C ALA A 73 6.15 2.57 0.31
N GLY A 74 7.38 2.15 0.06
CA GLY A 74 8.56 2.82 0.59
C GLY A 74 8.85 2.53 2.06
N THR A 75 8.14 1.57 2.67
CA THR A 75 8.40 1.14 4.05
C THR A 75 9.06 -0.23 4.08
N VAL A 76 9.80 -0.52 5.16
CA VAL A 76 10.54 -1.79 5.33
C VAL A 76 9.57 -2.96 5.56
N HIS A 77 8.49 -2.73 6.28
CA HIS A 77 7.54 -3.76 6.69
C HIS A 77 6.19 -3.67 5.96
N GLY A 78 6.09 -2.78 4.97
CA GLY A 78 4.84 -2.54 4.27
C GLY A 78 4.45 -3.67 3.33
N ASN A 79 3.20 -4.12 3.46
CA ASN A 79 2.58 -5.01 2.49
C ASN A 79 1.87 -4.15 1.44
N ARG A 80 2.06 -4.48 0.17
CA ARG A 80 1.45 -3.74 -0.96
C ARG A 80 0.29 -4.49 -1.60
N LEU A 81 0.01 -5.72 -1.13
CA LEU A 81 -1.07 -6.54 -1.63
C LEU A 81 -2.24 -6.51 -0.65
N ASN A 82 -3.46 -6.42 -1.18
CA ASN A 82 -4.65 -6.33 -0.35
C ASN A 82 -5.16 -7.71 0.07
N CYS A 83 -5.20 -8.68 -0.85
CA CYS A 83 -5.84 -9.96 -0.62
C CYS A 83 -4.98 -11.11 -1.12
N PHE A 84 -5.15 -12.26 -0.51
CA PHE A 84 -4.37 -13.46 -0.79
C PHE A 84 -5.30 -14.65 -0.94
N VAL A 85 -5.03 -15.47 -1.96
CA VAL A 85 -5.68 -16.76 -2.11
C VAL A 85 -4.85 -17.80 -1.38
N GLN A 86 -5.46 -18.55 -0.48
CA GLN A 86 -4.77 -19.51 0.37
C GLN A 86 -5.49 -20.86 0.39
N GLY A 87 -4.74 -21.90 0.76
CA GLY A 87 -5.22 -23.23 0.94
C GLY A 87 -4.15 -24.11 1.54
N ALA A 88 -4.51 -25.35 1.89
CA ALA A 88 -3.55 -26.37 2.29
C ALA A 88 -2.78 -26.81 1.05
N THR A 89 -1.45 -26.66 1.07
CA THR A 89 -0.56 -27.00 -0.05
C THR A 89 0.47 -28.07 0.31
N GLU A 90 0.78 -28.20 1.60
CA GLU A 90 1.77 -29.14 2.11
C GLU A 90 1.13 -30.38 2.74
N ASN A 91 -0.14 -30.29 3.13
CA ASN A 91 -0.89 -31.35 3.77
C ASN A 91 -2.24 -31.55 3.10
N PRO A 92 -2.84 -32.76 3.17
CA PRO A 92 -4.20 -32.96 2.66
C PRO A 92 -5.18 -32.01 3.33
N PRO A 93 -6.03 -31.30 2.55
CA PRO A 93 -6.89 -30.25 3.09
C PRO A 93 -7.93 -30.76 4.13
N GLU A 94 -8.30 -32.03 4.06
CA GLU A 94 -9.24 -32.65 4.99
C GLU A 94 -8.56 -33.16 6.26
N SER A 95 -7.22 -33.14 6.33
CA SER A 95 -6.48 -33.60 7.50
C SER A 95 -6.41 -32.52 8.57
N PHE A 96 -6.17 -32.92 9.82
CA PHE A 96 -5.94 -31.97 10.91
C PHE A 96 -4.74 -31.07 10.61
N ALA A 97 -3.68 -31.62 10.01
CA ALA A 97 -2.50 -30.86 9.60
C ALA A 97 -2.84 -29.85 8.52
N GLY A 98 -3.68 -30.20 7.53
CA GLY A 98 -4.12 -29.26 6.49
C GLY A 98 -4.98 -28.12 7.05
N ILE A 99 -5.89 -28.43 7.96
CA ILE A 99 -6.74 -27.45 8.62
C ILE A 99 -5.89 -26.45 9.42
N THR A 100 -4.93 -26.93 10.19
CA THR A 100 -4.03 -26.07 10.98
C THR A 100 -3.06 -25.29 10.12
N GLU A 101 -2.64 -25.83 8.97
CA GLU A 101 -1.84 -25.10 7.97
C GLU A 101 -2.60 -23.88 7.48
N VAL A 102 -3.88 -24.04 7.11
CA VAL A 102 -4.72 -22.92 6.65
C VAL A 102 -4.91 -21.89 7.75
N ALA A 103 -5.16 -22.33 8.99
CA ALA A 103 -5.29 -21.43 10.14
C ALA A 103 -4.02 -20.60 10.37
N LYS A 104 -2.84 -21.21 10.24
CA LYS A 104 -1.55 -20.50 10.34
C LYS A 104 -1.41 -19.45 9.24
N LYS A 105 -1.69 -19.83 8.00
CA LYS A 105 -1.61 -18.90 6.84
C LYS A 105 -2.57 -17.73 7.02
N LEU A 106 -3.80 -17.98 7.45
CA LEU A 106 -4.79 -16.97 7.76
C LEU A 106 -4.26 -15.97 8.79
N ALA A 107 -3.70 -16.45 9.88
CA ALA A 107 -3.16 -15.62 10.95
C ALA A 107 -1.99 -14.74 10.46
N LEU A 108 -1.07 -15.30 9.67
CA LEU A 108 0.09 -14.59 9.16
C LEU A 108 -0.30 -13.47 8.18
N VAL A 109 -1.26 -13.73 7.29
CA VAL A 109 -1.76 -12.72 6.34
C VAL A 109 -2.53 -11.62 7.07
N THR A 110 -3.41 -12.00 7.99
CA THR A 110 -4.20 -11.02 8.76
C THR A 110 -3.30 -10.11 9.60
N LYS A 111 -2.20 -10.65 10.13
CA LYS A 111 -1.23 -9.87 10.91
C LYS A 111 -0.69 -8.66 10.14
N VAL A 112 -0.45 -8.79 8.85
CA VAL A 112 0.05 -7.70 8.00
C VAL A 112 -1.06 -6.89 7.33
N GLY A 113 -2.31 -7.13 7.72
CA GLY A 113 -3.47 -6.41 7.19
C GLY A 113 -3.95 -6.90 5.83
N GLY A 114 -3.54 -8.09 5.42
CA GLY A 114 -4.04 -8.72 4.20
C GLY A 114 -5.40 -9.36 4.39
N GLY A 115 -6.22 -9.37 3.34
CA GLY A 115 -7.46 -10.13 3.29
C GLY A 115 -7.22 -11.58 2.85
N ASN A 116 -8.09 -12.45 3.27
CA ASN A 116 -8.04 -13.87 2.93
C ASN A 116 -9.26 -14.32 2.15
#